data_697a8e8562fc0e2287fcfe7275bac30b
#
_entry.id   697a8e8562fc0e2287fcfe7275bac30b
#
_cell.length_a   1.000
_cell.length_b   1.000
_cell.length_c   1.000
_cell.angle_alpha   90.00
_cell.angle_beta   90.00
_cell.angle_gamma   90.00
#
_symmetry.space_group_name_H-M   'P 1'
#
loop_
_entity.id
_entity.type
_entity.pdbx_description
1 polymer ?
#
loop_
_entity_poly.entity_id
_entity_poly.type
_entity_poly.pdbx_seq_one_letter_code
_entity_poly.pdbx_strand_id
1 'polypeptide(L)'
;MRHSNEGEPRRTPREVSEGIANTKTGRASAIMATGTLVSRILGFVRQWLLVAALGGFGIADAFNTANTLPNTLYNLLAGGILNAILVPTIVRALANNKGKEGTDQVNALLTLASVLLLGLTVLTVLLAWPLVWLFAGGMEKNMFNLAVIFALWCLPQIFFYGTYALFGQVLNSLSSFGPYMWAPVVNNLIGIAGLGLFLTLYGTAPAHNFDVSTWGFGRIALLAGTMTFGIIVQALILVFPLKNLGFELRANFHFRGLGFRQTGRVAAWAFVGLLFNATMNLIVTRIGSEANGAGEVTGVFYASNAIFNYATMLYMLPQSLVTTSVATSVFTSMAYHATRNNLPALADDYVKGVRLSSLFTLPLAGMLIVGALPLANLTASILPPEQAHALAVILIILSLGIPGQTIFSSTTRVFYSLENTRTLALLTLWLPLLTATLGLFAFLVLDPSWWMMMAAAGEPLALTFMSVIAIFWLQHHGFPTGFWREIMSHYLRCIIAVILAALPAWALLHWGFSVPQADSGLRATLLSGLFRSLAVGAVMTPLYFLFTWLMNVTEVRGGVTKVISRFSKHTS
;
A
#
# COMPACT_ATOMS: atom_id res chain seq x y z
N MET A 1 13.12 10.18 68.27
CA MET A 1 13.03 9.28 67.13
C MET A 1 12.60 10.10 65.94
N ARG A 2 13.57 10.45 65.05
CA ARG A 2 13.31 11.18 63.81
C ARG A 2 13.33 10.16 62.66
N HIS A 3 12.19 9.96 62.02
CA HIS A 3 12.12 9.19 60.76
C HIS A 3 12.66 10.05 59.61
N SER A 4 13.76 9.61 59.05
CA SER A 4 14.33 10.13 57.83
C SER A 4 13.48 9.69 56.64
N ASN A 5 12.83 10.65 55.97
CA ASN A 5 12.25 10.50 54.66
C ASN A 5 13.39 10.41 53.64
N GLU A 6 13.71 9.22 53.14
CA GLU A 6 14.58 9.04 52.00
C GLU A 6 13.81 9.51 50.73
N GLY A 7 14.23 10.66 50.22
CA GLY A 7 13.64 11.27 49.03
C GLY A 7 13.94 10.45 47.79
N GLU A 8 12.90 10.17 46.99
CA GLU A 8 13.06 9.71 45.61
C GLU A 8 14.08 10.59 44.86
N PRO A 9 14.96 10.00 44.04
CA PRO A 9 15.98 10.75 43.31
C PRO A 9 15.27 11.76 42.38
N ARG A 10 15.51 13.06 42.62
CA ARG A 10 15.02 14.15 41.75
C ARG A 10 15.57 13.92 40.35
N ARG A 11 14.68 13.62 39.40
CA ARG A 11 15.01 13.51 37.97
C ARG A 11 15.69 14.80 37.50
N THR A 12 16.78 14.68 36.78
CA THR A 12 17.50 15.83 36.25
C THR A 12 16.65 16.57 35.21
N PRO A 13 16.82 17.88 35.03
CA PRO A 13 16.09 18.64 34.00
C PRO A 13 16.21 18.05 32.60
N ARG A 14 17.30 17.31 32.34
CA ARG A 14 17.56 16.59 31.06
C ARG A 14 16.69 15.34 30.95
N GLU A 15 16.54 14.55 32.01
CA GLU A 15 15.64 13.38 32.03
C GLU A 15 14.17 13.77 31.94
N VAL A 16 13.79 14.92 32.51
CA VAL A 16 12.44 15.48 32.40
C VAL A 16 12.19 15.96 30.95
N SER A 17 13.16 16.63 30.32
CA SER A 17 13.03 17.10 28.93
C SER A 17 13.00 15.94 27.93
N GLU A 18 13.81 14.89 28.12
CA GLU A 18 13.81 13.67 27.33
C GLU A 18 12.51 12.86 27.53
N GLY A 19 11.97 12.81 28.74
CA GLY A 19 10.68 12.18 29.04
C GLY A 19 9.50 12.91 28.38
N ILE A 20 9.49 14.24 28.36
CA ILE A 20 8.48 15.08 27.71
C ILE A 20 8.60 14.97 26.16
N ALA A 21 9.80 14.94 25.62
CA ALA A 21 10.04 14.74 24.19
C ALA A 21 9.55 13.35 23.75
N ASN A 22 9.88 12.31 24.50
CA ASN A 22 9.44 10.93 24.23
C ASN A 22 7.91 10.75 24.30
N THR A 23 7.23 11.39 25.25
CA THR A 23 5.76 11.33 25.36
C THR A 23 5.06 12.08 24.23
N LYS A 24 5.58 13.23 23.80
CA LYS A 24 5.05 13.98 22.64
C LYS A 24 5.24 13.20 21.34
N THR A 25 6.42 12.59 21.15
CA THR A 25 6.73 11.77 19.99
C THR A 25 5.87 10.50 19.95
N GLY A 26 5.68 9.83 21.09
CA GLY A 26 4.82 8.66 21.21
C GLY A 26 3.36 8.95 20.89
N ARG A 27 2.82 10.09 21.38
CA ARG A 27 1.44 10.52 21.08
C ARG A 27 1.26 10.88 19.60
N ALA A 28 2.21 11.57 18.99
CA ALA A 28 2.19 11.88 17.56
C ALA A 28 2.22 10.60 16.70
N SER A 29 3.10 9.65 17.05
CA SER A 29 3.18 8.35 16.39
C SER A 29 1.89 7.54 16.50
N ALA A 30 1.24 7.55 17.66
CA ALA A 30 -0.04 6.88 17.86
C ALA A 30 -1.16 7.52 17.01
N ILE A 31 -1.24 8.84 16.93
CA ILE A 31 -2.21 9.56 16.08
C ILE A 31 -1.98 9.24 14.59
N MET A 32 -0.72 9.21 14.15
CA MET A 32 -0.38 8.83 12.77
C MET A 32 -0.76 7.38 12.46
N ALA A 33 -0.41 6.44 13.34
CA ALA A 33 -0.73 5.03 13.17
C ALA A 33 -2.25 4.79 13.14
N THR A 34 -3.00 5.43 14.04
CA THR A 34 -4.46 5.32 14.09
C THR A 34 -5.11 5.90 12.84
N GLY A 35 -4.70 7.08 12.38
CA GLY A 35 -5.22 7.68 11.15
C GLY A 35 -4.97 6.80 9.92
N THR A 36 -3.77 6.22 9.82
CA THR A 36 -3.42 5.29 8.74
C THR A 36 -4.27 4.02 8.80
N LEU A 37 -4.46 3.42 9.98
CA LEU A 37 -5.26 2.21 10.16
C LEU A 37 -6.73 2.46 9.80
N VAL A 38 -7.33 3.53 10.33
CA VAL A 38 -8.72 3.92 10.03
C VAL A 38 -8.90 4.16 8.53
N SER A 39 -7.99 4.91 7.90
CA SER A 39 -8.04 5.15 6.46
C SER A 39 -7.99 3.85 5.65
N ARG A 40 -7.18 2.85 6.07
CA ARG A 40 -7.10 1.55 5.38
C ARG A 40 -8.37 0.73 5.52
N ILE A 41 -8.96 0.69 6.71
CA ILE A 41 -10.24 0.00 6.95
C ILE A 41 -11.35 0.64 6.09
N LEU A 42 -11.46 1.96 6.10
CA LEU A 42 -12.43 2.67 5.28
C LEU A 42 -12.14 2.51 3.78
N GLY A 43 -10.87 2.50 3.38
CA GLY A 43 -10.47 2.20 2.01
C GLY A 43 -10.91 0.81 1.56
N PHE A 44 -10.82 -0.19 2.45
CA PHE A 44 -11.35 -1.53 2.20
C PHE A 44 -12.87 -1.53 2.02
N VAL A 45 -13.60 -0.86 2.92
CA VAL A 45 -15.07 -0.73 2.81
C VAL A 45 -15.46 -0.02 1.50
N ARG A 46 -14.77 1.07 1.15
CA ARG A 46 -15.00 1.77 -0.13
C ARG A 46 -14.78 0.85 -1.32
N GLN A 47 -13.68 0.06 -1.32
CA GLN A 47 -13.38 -0.86 -2.41
C GLN A 47 -14.44 -1.97 -2.52
N TRP A 48 -14.89 -2.48 -1.39
CA TRP A 48 -15.99 -3.46 -1.36
C TRP A 48 -17.28 -2.91 -1.99
N LEU A 49 -17.66 -1.68 -1.63
CA LEU A 49 -18.82 -1.00 -2.25
C LEU A 49 -18.59 -0.74 -3.76
N LEU A 50 -17.34 -0.47 -4.17
CA LEU A 50 -17.00 -0.30 -5.58
C LEU A 50 -17.18 -1.60 -6.37
N VAL A 51 -16.74 -2.74 -5.80
CA VAL A 51 -17.00 -4.06 -6.40
C VAL A 51 -18.50 -4.33 -6.51
N ALA A 52 -19.26 -3.95 -5.48
CA ALA A 52 -20.72 -4.06 -5.49
C ALA A 52 -21.38 -3.21 -6.61
N ALA A 53 -20.83 -2.03 -6.86
CA ALA A 53 -21.36 -1.09 -7.84
C ALA A 53 -20.99 -1.43 -9.30
N LEU A 54 -19.80 -2.00 -9.52
CA LEU A 54 -19.23 -2.21 -10.86
C LEU A 54 -19.06 -3.67 -11.27
N GLY A 55 -18.99 -4.59 -10.32
CA GLY A 55 -18.61 -5.97 -10.58
C GLY A 55 -17.08 -6.15 -10.70
N GLY A 56 -16.66 -7.24 -11.34
CA GLY A 56 -15.25 -7.61 -11.50
C GLY A 56 -14.74 -7.61 -12.94
N PHE A 57 -15.54 -7.17 -13.91
CA PHE A 57 -15.24 -7.28 -15.32
C PHE A 57 -15.98 -6.23 -16.15
N GLY A 58 -15.58 -6.00 -17.40
CA GLY A 58 -16.25 -5.05 -18.29
C GLY A 58 -16.11 -3.59 -17.79
N ILE A 59 -17.21 -3.00 -17.36
CA ILE A 59 -17.23 -1.60 -16.89
C ILE A 59 -16.33 -1.36 -15.67
N ALA A 60 -16.13 -2.39 -14.82
CA ALA A 60 -15.18 -2.32 -13.73
C ALA A 60 -13.74 -2.08 -14.22
N ASP A 61 -13.33 -2.73 -15.30
CA ASP A 61 -12.00 -2.53 -15.89
C ASP A 61 -11.86 -1.16 -16.55
N ALA A 62 -12.89 -0.70 -17.25
CA ALA A 62 -12.92 0.64 -17.83
C ALA A 62 -12.74 1.71 -16.74
N PHE A 63 -13.48 1.58 -15.64
CA PHE A 63 -13.36 2.50 -14.50
C PHE A 63 -12.01 2.35 -13.77
N ASN A 64 -11.55 1.13 -13.48
CA ASN A 64 -10.27 0.91 -12.78
C ASN A 64 -9.10 1.46 -13.58
N THR A 65 -9.07 1.26 -14.90
CA THR A 65 -8.05 1.85 -15.78
C THR A 65 -8.07 3.37 -15.67
N ALA A 66 -9.24 3.99 -15.84
CA ALA A 66 -9.39 5.44 -15.76
C ALA A 66 -9.02 6.02 -14.40
N ASN A 67 -9.41 5.36 -13.31
CA ASN A 67 -9.17 5.83 -11.94
C ASN A 67 -7.71 5.60 -11.47
N THR A 68 -6.99 4.67 -12.09
CA THR A 68 -5.57 4.41 -11.78
C THR A 68 -4.64 5.37 -12.51
N LEU A 69 -5.01 5.86 -13.69
CA LEU A 69 -4.23 6.78 -14.51
C LEU A 69 -3.73 8.02 -13.75
N PRO A 70 -4.56 8.78 -13.02
CA PRO A 70 -4.10 9.98 -12.31
C PRO A 70 -2.97 9.70 -11.34
N ASN A 71 -3.10 8.64 -10.55
CA ASN A 71 -2.08 8.28 -9.56
C ASN A 71 -0.78 7.82 -10.23
N THR A 72 -0.88 7.02 -11.29
CA THR A 72 0.28 6.55 -12.07
C THR A 72 1.02 7.72 -12.71
N LEU A 73 0.31 8.63 -13.36
CA LEU A 73 0.90 9.81 -14.02
C LEU A 73 1.46 10.81 -12.99
N TYR A 74 0.76 11.02 -11.87
CA TYR A 74 1.28 11.84 -10.77
C TYR A 74 2.59 11.25 -10.22
N ASN A 75 2.64 9.97 -9.91
CA ASN A 75 3.83 9.32 -9.38
C ASN A 75 4.99 9.36 -10.38
N LEU A 76 4.72 9.15 -11.66
CA LEU A 76 5.72 9.20 -12.72
C LEU A 76 6.30 10.60 -12.92
N LEU A 77 5.46 11.60 -13.10
CA LEU A 77 5.87 12.92 -13.58
C LEU A 77 6.10 13.91 -12.44
N ALA A 78 5.31 13.85 -11.39
CA ALA A 78 5.38 14.79 -10.29
C ALA A 78 5.98 14.19 -9.01
N GLY A 79 5.56 12.96 -8.61
CA GLY A 79 5.95 12.35 -7.34
C GLY A 79 7.46 12.22 -7.17
N GLY A 80 8.18 11.82 -8.22
CA GLY A 80 9.64 11.70 -8.20
C GLY A 80 10.34 13.05 -8.06
N ILE A 81 9.97 14.02 -8.88
CA ILE A 81 10.59 15.36 -8.90
C ILE A 81 10.21 16.14 -7.65
N LEU A 82 8.93 16.16 -7.29
CA LEU A 82 8.44 16.88 -6.11
C LEU A 82 9.09 16.38 -4.83
N ASN A 83 9.16 15.09 -4.61
CA ASN A 83 9.75 14.51 -3.40
C ASN A 83 11.27 14.69 -3.34
N ALA A 84 11.98 14.54 -4.45
CA ALA A 84 13.44 14.66 -4.49
C ALA A 84 13.93 16.11 -4.34
N ILE A 85 13.18 17.09 -4.87
CA ILE A 85 13.61 18.48 -4.93
C ILE A 85 12.91 19.35 -3.88
N LEU A 86 11.58 19.28 -3.80
CA LEU A 86 10.81 20.23 -2.99
C LEU A 86 10.90 19.92 -1.50
N VAL A 87 10.87 18.67 -1.10
CA VAL A 87 10.91 18.31 0.34
C VAL A 87 12.17 18.84 1.02
N PRO A 88 13.40 18.54 0.53
CA PRO A 88 14.60 19.08 1.15
C PRO A 88 14.69 20.62 1.09
N THR A 89 14.10 21.22 0.05
CA THR A 89 14.12 22.68 -0.12
C THR A 89 13.15 23.37 0.83
N ILE A 90 11.95 22.82 1.02
CA ILE A 90 10.97 23.31 2.02
C ILE A 90 11.56 23.23 3.42
N VAL A 91 12.14 22.08 3.78
CA VAL A 91 12.75 21.89 5.11
C VAL A 91 13.88 22.90 5.34
N ARG A 92 14.75 23.11 4.35
CA ARG A 92 15.85 24.09 4.42
C ARG A 92 15.34 25.52 4.50
N ALA A 93 14.33 25.89 3.71
CA ALA A 93 13.75 27.24 3.72
C ALA A 93 13.17 27.59 5.09
N LEU A 94 12.45 26.66 5.73
CA LEU A 94 11.86 26.85 7.05
C LEU A 94 12.89 26.78 8.18
N ALA A 95 13.98 26.02 8.02
CA ALA A 95 15.04 25.89 9.03
C ALA A 95 16.01 27.07 9.04
N ASN A 96 16.40 27.58 7.86
CA ASN A 96 17.43 28.60 7.72
C ASN A 96 16.89 30.03 7.81
N ASN A 97 15.67 30.27 7.34
CA ASN A 97 15.05 31.59 7.31
C ASN A 97 13.84 31.62 8.24
N LYS A 98 14.05 32.08 9.49
CA LYS A 98 12.95 32.25 10.45
C LYS A 98 12.12 33.48 10.08
N GLY A 99 10.78 33.32 9.96
CA GLY A 99 9.84 34.41 9.72
C GLY A 99 9.34 34.53 8.28
N LYS A 100 9.12 35.78 7.84
CA LYS A 100 8.50 36.07 6.52
C LYS A 100 9.28 35.53 5.31
N GLU A 101 10.61 35.65 5.32
CA GLU A 101 11.46 35.25 4.18
C GLU A 101 11.36 33.72 3.90
N GLY A 102 11.38 32.89 4.96
CA GLY A 102 11.22 31.44 4.82
C GLY A 102 9.84 31.08 4.28
N THR A 103 8.79 31.75 4.76
CA THR A 103 7.41 31.53 4.28
C THR A 103 7.26 31.99 2.82
N ASP A 104 7.85 33.12 2.43
CA ASP A 104 7.80 33.60 1.05
C ASP A 104 8.55 32.69 0.08
N GLN A 105 9.67 32.11 0.50
CA GLN A 105 10.40 31.13 -0.28
C GLN A 105 9.61 29.81 -0.45
N VAL A 106 8.96 29.31 0.61
CA VAL A 106 8.08 28.14 0.51
C VAL A 106 6.87 28.44 -0.38
N ASN A 107 6.27 29.64 -0.28
CA ASN A 107 5.18 30.05 -1.15
C ASN A 107 5.58 30.12 -2.63
N ALA A 108 6.79 30.56 -2.95
CA ALA A 108 7.31 30.54 -4.32
C ALA A 108 7.47 29.10 -4.84
N LEU A 109 7.96 28.16 -4.00
CA LEU A 109 8.06 26.75 -4.35
C LEU A 109 6.68 26.12 -4.55
N LEU A 110 5.72 26.38 -3.66
CA LEU A 110 4.35 25.90 -3.77
C LEU A 110 3.66 26.44 -5.03
N THR A 111 3.86 27.71 -5.35
CA THR A 111 3.30 28.35 -6.54
C THR A 111 3.86 27.70 -7.81
N LEU A 112 5.19 27.54 -7.89
CA LEU A 112 5.83 26.89 -9.04
C LEU A 112 5.32 25.46 -9.23
N ALA A 113 5.30 24.66 -8.15
CA ALA A 113 4.81 23.30 -8.19
C ALA A 113 3.34 23.22 -8.59
N SER A 114 2.49 24.13 -8.08
CA SER A 114 1.07 24.19 -8.45
C SER A 114 0.87 24.55 -9.93
N VAL A 115 1.66 25.48 -10.49
CA VAL A 115 1.62 25.82 -11.91
C VAL A 115 2.04 24.62 -12.78
N LEU A 116 3.11 23.92 -12.39
CA LEU A 116 3.56 22.73 -13.11
C LEU A 116 2.53 21.59 -13.05
N LEU A 117 1.94 21.36 -11.87
CA LEU A 117 0.88 20.37 -11.69
C LEU A 117 -0.40 20.70 -12.48
N LEU A 118 -0.78 21.98 -12.52
CA LEU A 118 -1.91 22.43 -13.33
C LEU A 118 -1.64 22.24 -14.82
N GLY A 119 -0.46 22.64 -15.29
CA GLY A 119 -0.04 22.40 -16.68
C GLY A 119 -0.04 20.92 -17.04
N LEU A 120 0.49 20.07 -16.16
CA LEU A 120 0.45 18.61 -16.33
C LEU A 120 -0.98 18.08 -16.39
N THR A 121 -1.85 18.55 -15.50
CA THR A 121 -3.26 18.13 -15.45
C THR A 121 -3.98 18.51 -16.74
N VAL A 122 -3.81 19.76 -17.20
CA VAL A 122 -4.40 20.21 -18.47
C VAL A 122 -3.88 19.37 -19.64
N LEU A 123 -2.57 19.14 -19.70
CA LEU A 123 -1.97 18.32 -20.75
C LEU A 123 -2.53 16.91 -20.76
N THR A 124 -2.63 16.25 -19.60
CA THR A 124 -3.14 14.88 -19.50
C THR A 124 -4.64 14.79 -19.82
N VAL A 125 -5.44 15.81 -19.47
CA VAL A 125 -6.85 15.90 -19.85
C VAL A 125 -6.99 16.05 -21.38
N LEU A 126 -6.19 16.90 -22.01
CA LEU A 126 -6.17 17.03 -23.48
C LEU A 126 -5.72 15.75 -24.18
N LEU A 127 -4.83 14.99 -23.56
CA LEU A 127 -4.32 13.72 -24.07
C LEU A 127 -5.10 12.50 -23.51
N ALA A 128 -6.30 12.69 -22.94
CA ALA A 128 -7.06 11.59 -22.30
C ALA A 128 -7.28 10.41 -23.25
N TRP A 129 -7.67 10.67 -24.49
CA TRP A 129 -7.91 9.62 -25.50
C TRP A 129 -6.65 8.78 -25.79
N PRO A 130 -5.50 9.35 -26.20
CA PRO A 130 -4.29 8.55 -26.43
C PRO A 130 -3.74 7.91 -25.15
N LEU A 131 -3.90 8.53 -23.99
CA LEU A 131 -3.50 7.93 -22.71
C LEU A 131 -4.33 6.68 -22.40
N VAL A 132 -5.67 6.77 -22.51
CA VAL A 132 -6.53 5.59 -22.30
C VAL A 132 -6.25 4.52 -23.35
N TRP A 133 -6.00 4.90 -24.63
CA TRP A 133 -5.64 3.94 -25.66
C TRP A 133 -4.34 3.18 -25.33
N LEU A 134 -3.38 3.86 -24.76
CA LEU A 134 -2.11 3.25 -24.35
C LEU A 134 -2.32 2.17 -23.26
N PHE A 135 -3.23 2.41 -22.31
CA PHE A 135 -3.49 1.51 -21.19
C PHE A 135 -4.59 0.47 -21.45
N ALA A 136 -5.59 0.79 -22.24
CA ALA A 136 -6.82 0.01 -22.42
C ALA A 136 -7.28 -0.13 -23.87
N GLY A 137 -6.37 -0.04 -24.84
CA GLY A 137 -6.72 -0.12 -26.27
C GLY A 137 -7.20 -1.51 -26.74
N GLY A 138 -7.16 -2.54 -25.87
CA GLY A 138 -7.73 -3.86 -26.14
C GLY A 138 -9.23 -3.99 -25.87
N MET A 139 -9.85 -2.96 -25.26
CA MET A 139 -11.29 -2.95 -25.00
C MET A 139 -12.10 -2.71 -26.28
N GLU A 140 -13.33 -3.24 -26.32
CA GLU A 140 -14.30 -2.93 -27.35
C GLU A 140 -14.59 -1.41 -27.40
N LYS A 141 -14.90 -0.90 -28.61
CA LYS A 141 -15.01 0.54 -28.88
C LYS A 141 -15.93 1.29 -27.91
N ASN A 142 -17.09 0.73 -27.56
CA ASN A 142 -18.05 1.38 -26.65
C ASN A 142 -17.50 1.44 -25.23
N MET A 143 -16.90 0.36 -24.75
CA MET A 143 -16.24 0.25 -23.46
C MET A 143 -15.03 1.19 -23.37
N PHE A 144 -14.22 1.26 -24.42
CA PHE A 144 -13.12 2.19 -24.54
C PHE A 144 -13.59 3.65 -24.44
N ASN A 145 -14.66 4.04 -25.14
CA ASN A 145 -15.21 5.38 -25.05
C ASN A 145 -15.68 5.72 -23.63
N LEU A 146 -16.31 4.76 -22.94
CA LEU A 146 -16.70 4.93 -21.55
C LEU A 146 -15.46 5.11 -20.64
N ALA A 147 -14.39 4.35 -20.87
CA ALA A 147 -13.13 4.51 -20.14
C ALA A 147 -12.51 5.91 -20.34
N VAL A 148 -12.59 6.47 -21.57
CA VAL A 148 -12.17 7.84 -21.86
C VAL A 148 -13.00 8.87 -21.06
N ILE A 149 -14.33 8.68 -21.02
CA ILE A 149 -15.20 9.57 -20.25
C ILE A 149 -14.87 9.49 -18.75
N PHE A 150 -14.68 8.30 -18.20
CA PHE A 150 -14.23 8.15 -16.81
C PHE A 150 -12.88 8.83 -16.57
N ALA A 151 -11.92 8.69 -17.52
CA ALA A 151 -10.62 9.33 -17.42
C ALA A 151 -10.72 10.87 -17.38
N LEU A 152 -11.60 11.47 -18.18
CA LEU A 152 -11.85 12.92 -18.14
C LEU A 152 -12.33 13.40 -16.76
N TRP A 153 -13.11 12.59 -16.05
CA TRP A 153 -13.51 12.88 -14.67
C TRP A 153 -12.39 12.64 -13.64
N CYS A 154 -11.53 11.67 -13.88
CA CYS A 154 -10.48 11.28 -12.93
C CYS A 154 -9.18 12.07 -13.10
N LEU A 155 -8.75 12.41 -14.33
CA LEU A 155 -7.46 13.06 -14.60
C LEU A 155 -7.24 14.37 -13.82
N PRO A 156 -8.28 15.21 -13.53
CA PRO A 156 -8.10 16.37 -12.65
C PRO A 156 -7.58 16.04 -11.25
N GLN A 157 -7.68 14.79 -10.80
CA GLN A 157 -7.13 14.34 -9.52
C GLN A 157 -5.60 14.53 -9.44
N ILE A 158 -4.88 14.57 -10.57
CA ILE A 158 -3.42 14.77 -10.63
C ILE A 158 -3.03 16.04 -9.88
N PHE A 159 -3.73 17.16 -10.13
CA PHE A 159 -3.49 18.43 -9.45
C PHE A 159 -3.68 18.30 -7.94
N PHE A 160 -4.74 17.64 -7.51
CA PHE A 160 -5.08 17.51 -6.08
C PHE A 160 -4.21 16.49 -5.35
N TYR A 161 -3.73 15.41 -6.00
CA TYR A 161 -2.70 14.53 -5.45
C TYR A 161 -1.42 15.31 -5.16
N GLY A 162 -0.97 16.14 -6.10
CA GLY A 162 0.19 16.99 -5.92
C GLY A 162 -0.01 18.03 -4.82
N THR A 163 -1.14 18.71 -4.80
CA THR A 163 -1.48 19.71 -3.77
C THR A 163 -1.52 19.06 -2.37
N TYR A 164 -2.13 17.88 -2.22
CA TYR A 164 -2.13 17.11 -0.97
C TYR A 164 -0.71 16.78 -0.51
N ALA A 165 0.15 16.29 -1.42
CA ALA A 165 1.53 15.97 -1.09
C ALA A 165 2.33 17.22 -0.67
N LEU A 166 2.20 18.33 -1.39
CA LEU A 166 2.87 19.60 -1.10
C LEU A 166 2.48 20.15 0.28
N PHE A 167 1.18 20.27 0.55
CA PHE A 167 0.68 20.77 1.84
C PHE A 167 1.06 19.82 2.98
N GLY A 168 1.04 18.50 2.72
CA GLY A 168 1.51 17.50 3.67
C GLY A 168 2.97 17.67 4.05
N GLN A 169 3.85 17.98 3.11
CA GLN A 169 5.27 18.22 3.39
C GLN A 169 5.49 19.50 4.20
N VAL A 170 4.74 20.57 3.92
CA VAL A 170 4.79 21.80 4.74
C VAL A 170 4.34 21.50 6.18
N LEU A 171 3.22 20.80 6.35
CA LEU A 171 2.72 20.40 7.67
C LEU A 171 3.73 19.51 8.42
N ASN A 172 4.34 18.53 7.74
CA ASN A 172 5.37 17.67 8.31
C ASN A 172 6.60 18.48 8.76
N SER A 173 7.02 19.45 7.96
CA SER A 173 8.14 20.36 8.29
C SER A 173 7.82 21.24 9.50
N LEU A 174 6.54 21.56 9.72
CA LEU A 174 6.02 22.26 10.89
C LEU A 174 5.67 21.32 12.07
N SER A 175 6.09 20.03 12.00
CA SER A 175 5.82 19.01 13.03
C SER A 175 4.33 18.74 13.26
N SER A 176 3.46 19.01 12.30
CA SER A 176 2.01 18.82 12.36
C SER A 176 1.58 17.62 11.50
N PHE A 177 1.84 16.42 11.98
CA PHE A 177 1.64 15.17 11.22
C PHE A 177 0.17 14.70 11.16
N GLY A 178 -0.61 15.01 12.18
CA GLY A 178 -2.00 14.50 12.34
C GLY A 178 -2.89 14.81 11.14
N PRO A 179 -3.06 16.07 10.73
CA PRO A 179 -3.97 16.43 9.63
C PRO A 179 -3.65 15.72 8.31
N TYR A 180 -2.36 15.58 7.98
CA TYR A 180 -1.92 14.89 6.77
C TYR A 180 -2.32 13.41 6.78
N MET A 181 -2.18 12.72 7.93
CA MET A 181 -2.52 11.30 8.04
C MET A 181 -4.03 11.03 8.12
N TRP A 182 -4.83 12.03 8.57
CA TRP A 182 -6.29 11.90 8.68
C TRP A 182 -7.05 12.37 7.43
N ALA A 183 -6.46 13.17 6.56
CA ALA A 183 -7.11 13.66 5.35
C ALA A 183 -7.60 12.52 4.41
N PRO A 184 -6.87 11.38 4.22
CA PRO A 184 -7.38 10.25 3.44
C PRO A 184 -8.63 9.57 4.04
N VAL A 185 -8.87 9.71 5.34
CA VAL A 185 -10.10 9.22 5.99
C VAL A 185 -11.32 9.95 5.43
N VAL A 186 -11.22 11.27 5.27
CA VAL A 186 -12.30 12.09 4.71
C VAL A 186 -12.60 11.70 3.26
N ASN A 187 -11.56 11.48 2.44
CA ASN A 187 -11.71 10.99 1.08
C ASN A 187 -12.46 9.65 1.03
N ASN A 188 -12.06 8.70 1.89
CA ASN A 188 -12.73 7.40 1.94
C ASN A 188 -14.19 7.53 2.39
N LEU A 189 -14.51 8.40 3.35
CA LEU A 189 -15.90 8.64 3.78
C LEU A 189 -16.75 9.22 2.65
N ILE A 190 -16.22 10.18 1.89
CA ILE A 190 -16.91 10.76 0.72
C ILE A 190 -17.16 9.68 -0.33
N GLY A 191 -16.13 8.86 -0.63
CA GLY A 191 -16.26 7.75 -1.57
C GLY A 191 -17.29 6.71 -1.13
N ILE A 192 -17.31 6.34 0.16
CA ILE A 192 -18.31 5.43 0.75
C ILE A 192 -19.73 6.03 0.62
N ALA A 193 -19.90 7.31 0.95
CA ALA A 193 -21.20 7.98 0.84
C ALA A 193 -21.68 8.04 -0.62
N GLY A 194 -20.77 8.38 -1.57
CA GLY A 194 -21.09 8.39 -2.99
C GLY A 194 -21.46 7.03 -3.56
N LEU A 195 -20.71 5.98 -3.18
CA LEU A 195 -21.00 4.60 -3.58
C LEU A 195 -22.28 4.08 -2.92
N GLY A 196 -22.52 4.42 -1.66
CA GLY A 196 -23.79 4.10 -0.99
C GLY A 196 -24.98 4.70 -1.72
N LEU A 197 -24.90 6.00 -2.09
CA LEU A 197 -25.93 6.66 -2.89
C LEU A 197 -26.06 6.02 -4.29
N PHE A 198 -24.93 5.66 -4.93
CA PHE A 198 -24.95 4.97 -6.21
C PHE A 198 -25.72 3.64 -6.14
N LEU A 199 -25.43 2.83 -5.13
CA LEU A 199 -26.07 1.53 -4.92
C LEU A 199 -27.57 1.65 -4.59
N THR A 200 -27.98 2.71 -3.87
CA THR A 200 -29.41 2.96 -3.59
C THR A 200 -30.20 3.39 -4.82
N LEU A 201 -29.57 4.15 -5.73
CA LEU A 201 -30.24 4.68 -6.93
C LEU A 201 -30.22 3.68 -8.11
N TYR A 202 -29.11 2.95 -8.27
CA TYR A 202 -28.87 2.13 -9.46
C TYR A 202 -28.74 0.63 -9.17
N GLY A 203 -28.69 0.25 -7.89
CA GLY A 203 -28.52 -1.14 -7.48
C GLY A 203 -27.09 -1.66 -7.64
N THR A 204 -26.93 -2.97 -7.46
CA THR A 204 -25.67 -3.68 -7.63
C THR A 204 -25.44 -4.03 -9.09
N ALA A 205 -24.16 -4.19 -9.47
CA ALA A 205 -23.78 -4.58 -10.82
C ALA A 205 -24.37 -5.96 -11.20
N PRO A 206 -24.84 -6.14 -12.45
CA PRO A 206 -25.18 -7.47 -12.97
C PRO A 206 -23.92 -8.34 -13.11
N ALA A 207 -24.12 -9.67 -13.17
CA ALA A 207 -23.04 -10.65 -13.26
C ALA A 207 -22.09 -10.40 -14.45
N HIS A 208 -22.67 -10.00 -15.59
CA HIS A 208 -21.94 -9.60 -16.81
C HIS A 208 -22.26 -8.14 -17.10
N ASN A 209 -21.40 -7.23 -16.67
CA ASN A 209 -21.62 -5.80 -16.75
C ASN A 209 -20.92 -5.18 -17.98
N PHE A 210 -21.46 -5.47 -19.17
CA PHE A 210 -20.98 -4.94 -20.44
C PHE A 210 -21.92 -3.88 -21.05
N ASP A 211 -23.11 -3.71 -20.53
CA ASP A 211 -24.09 -2.79 -21.11
C ASP A 211 -23.73 -1.32 -20.85
N VAL A 212 -22.97 -0.75 -21.77
CA VAL A 212 -22.56 0.66 -21.74
C VAL A 212 -23.75 1.60 -21.92
N SER A 213 -24.86 1.15 -22.56
CA SER A 213 -26.02 1.99 -22.87
C SER A 213 -26.71 2.55 -21.61
N THR A 214 -26.58 1.84 -20.49
CA THR A 214 -27.12 2.25 -19.19
C THR A 214 -26.27 3.32 -18.49
N TRP A 215 -25.04 3.62 -18.97
CA TRP A 215 -24.09 4.54 -18.36
C TRP A 215 -24.23 5.97 -18.88
N GLY A 216 -25.35 6.61 -18.54
CA GLY A 216 -25.55 8.03 -18.79
C GLY A 216 -24.78 8.95 -17.82
N PHE A 217 -24.84 10.25 -18.07
CA PHE A 217 -24.14 11.29 -17.30
C PHE A 217 -24.33 11.16 -15.78
N GLY A 218 -25.54 10.86 -15.30
CA GLY A 218 -25.81 10.75 -13.85
C GLY A 218 -25.02 9.64 -13.16
N ARG A 219 -24.93 8.44 -13.76
CA ARG A 219 -24.14 7.32 -13.21
C ARG A 219 -22.65 7.64 -13.21
N ILE A 220 -22.15 8.23 -14.30
CA ILE A 220 -20.73 8.61 -14.45
C ILE A 220 -20.37 9.70 -13.45
N ALA A 221 -21.17 10.77 -13.36
CA ALA A 221 -20.93 11.89 -12.46
C ALA A 221 -20.98 11.44 -10.98
N LEU A 222 -21.94 10.59 -10.63
CA LEU A 222 -22.04 10.09 -9.25
C LEU A 222 -20.87 9.17 -8.90
N LEU A 223 -20.42 8.29 -9.79
CA LEU A 223 -19.31 7.38 -9.53
C LEU A 223 -17.96 8.11 -9.58
N ALA A 224 -17.55 8.56 -10.76
CA ALA A 224 -16.24 9.16 -10.99
C ALA A 224 -16.13 10.56 -10.36
N GLY A 225 -17.23 11.33 -10.35
CA GLY A 225 -17.28 12.65 -9.73
C GLY A 225 -17.10 12.60 -8.21
N THR A 226 -17.75 11.68 -7.50
CA THR A 226 -17.57 11.56 -6.03
C THR A 226 -16.17 11.08 -5.67
N MET A 227 -15.55 10.19 -6.46
CA MET A 227 -14.15 9.78 -6.25
C MET A 227 -13.19 10.97 -6.40
N THR A 228 -13.39 11.77 -7.44
CA THR A 228 -12.60 12.98 -7.67
C THR A 228 -12.86 14.03 -6.60
N PHE A 229 -14.12 14.25 -6.22
CA PHE A 229 -14.48 15.18 -5.15
C PHE A 229 -13.85 14.80 -3.81
N GLY A 230 -13.79 13.51 -3.48
CA GLY A 230 -13.11 13.01 -2.29
C GLY A 230 -11.64 13.43 -2.24
N ILE A 231 -10.93 13.34 -3.36
CA ILE A 231 -9.51 13.73 -3.48
C ILE A 231 -9.36 15.27 -3.41
N ILE A 232 -10.28 16.02 -4.00
CA ILE A 232 -10.32 17.48 -3.88
C ILE A 232 -10.43 17.89 -2.40
N VAL A 233 -11.40 17.34 -1.68
CA VAL A 233 -11.61 17.64 -0.26
C VAL A 233 -10.41 17.18 0.58
N GLN A 234 -9.84 16.02 0.30
CA GLN A 234 -8.61 15.52 0.95
C GLN A 234 -7.46 16.53 0.85
N ALA A 235 -7.28 17.16 -0.30
CA ALA A 235 -6.22 18.16 -0.50
C ALA A 235 -6.57 19.49 0.19
N LEU A 236 -7.78 19.99 0.00
CA LEU A 236 -8.18 21.30 0.48
C LEU A 236 -8.36 21.37 2.00
N ILE A 237 -8.73 20.27 2.67
CA ILE A 237 -8.86 20.23 4.13
C ILE A 237 -7.55 20.55 4.85
N LEU A 238 -6.38 20.34 4.21
CA LEU A 238 -5.07 20.68 4.77
C LEU A 238 -4.79 22.19 4.83
N VAL A 239 -5.58 23.01 4.14
CA VAL A 239 -5.47 24.48 4.21
C VAL A 239 -5.80 25.00 5.60
N PHE A 240 -6.77 24.36 6.30
CA PHE A 240 -7.16 24.80 7.65
C PHE A 240 -6.03 24.65 8.67
N PRO A 241 -5.38 23.49 8.82
CA PRO A 241 -4.26 23.37 9.77
C PRO A 241 -3.06 24.23 9.38
N LEU A 242 -2.80 24.47 8.08
CA LEU A 242 -1.75 25.39 7.65
C LEU A 242 -2.03 26.81 8.16
N LYS A 243 -3.25 27.32 7.97
CA LYS A 243 -3.67 28.62 8.48
C LYS A 243 -3.59 28.71 10.00
N ASN A 244 -4.02 27.67 10.72
CA ASN A 244 -3.97 27.63 12.18
C ASN A 244 -2.53 27.64 12.73
N LEU A 245 -1.56 27.18 11.95
CA LEU A 245 -0.14 27.26 12.29
C LEU A 245 0.50 28.60 11.90
N GLY A 246 -0.29 29.55 11.41
CA GLY A 246 0.18 30.87 10.98
C GLY A 246 0.89 30.86 9.62
N PHE A 247 0.76 29.78 8.85
CA PHE A 247 1.31 29.73 7.49
C PHE A 247 0.34 30.40 6.51
N GLU A 248 0.74 31.55 6.00
CA GLU A 248 -0.05 32.28 5.01
C GLU A 248 0.24 31.76 3.61
N LEU A 249 -0.73 31.06 3.00
CA LEU A 249 -0.66 30.65 1.60
C LEU A 249 -0.85 31.87 0.69
N ARG A 250 0.20 32.25 -0.04
CA ARG A 250 0.18 33.35 -1.00
C ARG A 250 0.82 32.90 -2.31
N ALA A 251 0.24 33.26 -3.45
CA ALA A 251 0.90 33.07 -4.74
C ALA A 251 2.15 33.95 -4.81
N ASN A 252 3.32 33.36 -5.03
CA ASN A 252 4.58 34.04 -5.16
C ASN A 252 5.33 33.57 -6.42
N PHE A 253 5.45 34.43 -7.41
CA PHE A 253 6.06 34.11 -8.70
C PHE A 253 7.55 34.46 -8.79
N HIS A 254 8.21 34.77 -7.65
CA HIS A 254 9.64 35.01 -7.60
C HIS A 254 10.44 33.71 -7.51
N PHE A 255 10.76 33.11 -8.64
CA PHE A 255 11.41 31.79 -8.73
C PHE A 255 12.94 31.82 -8.73
N ARG A 256 13.57 33.01 -8.61
CA ARG A 256 15.03 33.16 -8.61
C ARG A 256 15.64 32.69 -7.28
N GLY A 257 16.74 31.93 -7.33
CA GLY A 257 17.47 31.51 -6.13
C GLY A 257 17.01 30.22 -5.47
N LEU A 258 16.10 29.45 -6.08
CA LEU A 258 15.54 28.21 -5.50
C LEU A 258 16.50 26.99 -5.52
N GLY A 259 17.72 27.13 -6.05
CA GLY A 259 18.80 26.13 -5.86
C GLY A 259 18.61 24.77 -6.58
N PHE A 260 17.86 24.69 -7.66
CA PHE A 260 17.51 23.43 -8.36
C PHE A 260 18.68 22.70 -9.03
N ARG A 261 19.83 23.35 -9.25
CA ARG A 261 20.92 22.80 -10.07
C ARG A 261 21.63 21.58 -9.45
N GLN A 262 21.74 21.54 -8.12
CA GLN A 262 22.41 20.42 -7.42
C GLN A 262 21.53 19.17 -7.29
N THR A 263 20.22 19.33 -7.25
CA THR A 263 19.24 18.27 -7.03
C THR A 263 18.81 17.59 -8.33
N GLY A 264 19.05 18.23 -9.48
CA GLY A 264 18.58 17.75 -10.79
C GLY A 264 19.14 16.38 -11.21
N ARG A 265 20.40 16.08 -10.87
CA ARG A 265 21.02 14.79 -11.23
C ARG A 265 20.41 13.60 -10.45
N VAL A 266 20.13 13.81 -9.17
CA VAL A 266 19.48 12.78 -8.32
C VAL A 266 18.03 12.56 -8.78
N ALA A 267 17.33 13.65 -9.09
CA ALA A 267 15.97 13.58 -9.62
C ALA A 267 15.89 12.87 -10.98
N ALA A 268 16.87 13.05 -11.86
CA ALA A 268 16.91 12.40 -13.16
C ALA A 268 17.01 10.86 -13.04
N TRP A 269 17.85 10.33 -12.16
CA TRP A 269 17.94 8.89 -11.92
C TRP A 269 16.66 8.31 -11.28
N ALA A 270 16.08 9.02 -10.33
CA ALA A 270 14.78 8.63 -9.75
C ALA A 270 13.69 8.61 -10.83
N PHE A 271 13.67 9.59 -11.74
CA PHE A 271 12.73 9.64 -12.85
C PHE A 271 12.88 8.47 -13.83
N VAL A 272 14.12 8.08 -14.16
CA VAL A 272 14.38 6.89 -15.01
C VAL A 272 13.81 5.63 -14.37
N GLY A 273 14.01 5.44 -13.07
CA GLY A 273 13.45 4.30 -12.33
C GLY A 273 11.92 4.31 -12.33
N LEU A 274 11.30 5.48 -12.14
CA LEU A 274 9.84 5.64 -12.18
C LEU A 274 9.29 5.40 -13.59
N LEU A 275 9.96 5.89 -14.62
CA LEU A 275 9.57 5.67 -16.02
C LEU A 275 9.62 4.19 -16.37
N PHE A 276 10.69 3.49 -15.95
CA PHE A 276 10.80 2.05 -16.13
C PHE A 276 9.64 1.30 -15.44
N ASN A 277 9.37 1.63 -14.18
CA ASN A 277 8.26 1.04 -13.42
C ASN A 277 6.90 1.29 -14.11
N ALA A 278 6.65 2.52 -14.55
CA ALA A 278 5.42 2.88 -15.23
C ALA A 278 5.28 2.16 -16.59
N THR A 279 6.37 1.99 -17.34
CA THR A 279 6.36 1.26 -18.62
C THR A 279 6.04 -0.23 -18.41
N MET A 280 6.64 -0.86 -17.40
CA MET A 280 6.35 -2.26 -17.08
C MET A 280 4.92 -2.44 -16.57
N ASN A 281 4.43 -1.53 -15.72
CA ASN A 281 3.04 -1.53 -15.26
C ASN A 281 2.04 -1.32 -16.42
N LEU A 282 2.39 -0.48 -17.39
CA LEU A 282 1.62 -0.30 -18.61
C LEU A 282 1.44 -1.61 -19.37
N ILE A 283 2.51 -2.42 -19.52
CA ILE A 283 2.45 -3.72 -20.20
C ILE A 283 1.45 -4.64 -19.50
N VAL A 284 1.52 -4.73 -18.15
CA VAL A 284 0.58 -5.56 -17.38
C VAL A 284 -0.85 -5.08 -17.52
N THR A 285 -1.07 -3.77 -17.44
CA THR A 285 -2.40 -3.17 -17.60
C THR A 285 -2.97 -3.40 -18.99
N ARG A 286 -2.12 -3.35 -20.03
CA ARG A 286 -2.50 -3.65 -21.41
C ARG A 286 -2.91 -5.10 -21.56
N ILE A 287 -2.15 -6.05 -21.01
CA ILE A 287 -2.49 -7.48 -21.02
C ILE A 287 -3.84 -7.73 -20.37
N GLY A 288 -4.11 -7.12 -19.21
CA GLY A 288 -5.41 -7.23 -18.54
C GLY A 288 -6.57 -6.62 -19.36
N SER A 289 -6.30 -5.55 -20.13
CA SER A 289 -7.27 -4.96 -21.05
C SER A 289 -7.57 -5.88 -22.24
N GLU A 290 -6.56 -6.54 -22.80
CA GLU A 290 -6.73 -7.52 -23.88
C GLU A 290 -7.49 -8.77 -23.38
N ALA A 291 -7.25 -9.20 -22.13
CA ALA A 291 -8.02 -10.29 -21.51
C ALA A 291 -9.51 -9.92 -21.37
N ASN A 292 -9.82 -8.66 -21.02
CA ASN A 292 -11.19 -8.15 -21.01
C ASN A 292 -11.80 -8.20 -22.43
N GLY A 293 -11.12 -7.67 -23.44
CA GLY A 293 -11.57 -7.70 -24.83
C GLY A 293 -11.79 -9.12 -25.37
N ALA A 294 -10.90 -10.06 -25.06
CA ALA A 294 -11.07 -11.46 -25.41
C ALA A 294 -12.33 -12.07 -24.76
N GLY A 295 -12.62 -11.69 -23.51
CA GLY A 295 -13.82 -12.13 -22.79
C GLY A 295 -15.10 -11.56 -23.40
N GLU A 296 -15.11 -10.31 -23.84
CA GLU A 296 -16.26 -9.69 -24.53
C GLU A 296 -16.59 -10.44 -25.83
N VAL A 297 -15.58 -10.86 -26.59
CA VAL A 297 -15.77 -11.58 -27.87
C VAL A 297 -16.19 -13.02 -27.66
N THR A 298 -15.60 -13.73 -26.69
CA THR A 298 -15.83 -15.17 -26.51
C THR A 298 -17.01 -15.48 -25.59
N GLY A 299 -17.50 -14.50 -24.81
CA GLY A 299 -18.48 -14.71 -23.74
C GLY A 299 -17.91 -15.49 -22.53
N VAL A 300 -16.60 -15.75 -22.51
CA VAL A 300 -15.91 -16.47 -21.43
C VAL A 300 -15.23 -15.47 -20.52
N PHE A 301 -15.33 -15.69 -19.20
CA PHE A 301 -14.64 -14.86 -18.23
C PHE A 301 -13.12 -15.14 -18.21
N TYR A 302 -12.32 -14.09 -18.34
CA TYR A 302 -10.89 -14.10 -18.09
C TYR A 302 -10.53 -13.11 -17.00
N ALA A 303 -9.52 -13.43 -16.17
CA ALA A 303 -9.05 -12.52 -15.12
C ALA A 303 -8.50 -11.23 -15.75
N SER A 304 -8.96 -10.10 -15.25
CA SER A 304 -8.71 -8.77 -15.79
C SER A 304 -7.98 -7.87 -14.79
N ASN A 305 -7.72 -6.62 -15.15
CA ASN A 305 -7.13 -5.62 -14.26
C ASN A 305 -7.94 -5.38 -12.99
N ALA A 306 -9.28 -5.42 -13.06
CA ALA A 306 -10.12 -5.21 -11.89
C ALA A 306 -9.90 -6.32 -10.86
N ILE A 307 -9.93 -7.58 -11.29
CA ILE A 307 -9.69 -8.76 -10.42
C ILE A 307 -8.27 -8.72 -9.83
N PHE A 308 -7.26 -8.39 -10.65
CA PHE A 308 -5.89 -8.24 -10.18
C PHE A 308 -5.76 -7.16 -9.09
N ASN A 309 -6.39 -6.00 -9.30
CA ASN A 309 -6.38 -4.90 -8.32
C ASN A 309 -7.10 -5.28 -7.02
N TYR A 310 -8.21 -6.01 -7.09
CA TYR A 310 -8.93 -6.49 -5.90
C TYR A 310 -8.09 -7.50 -5.10
N ALA A 311 -7.42 -8.43 -5.77
CA ALA A 311 -6.51 -9.38 -5.13
C ALA A 311 -5.30 -8.66 -4.49
N THR A 312 -4.71 -7.71 -5.19
CA THR A 312 -3.57 -6.90 -4.70
C THR A 312 -3.93 -6.11 -3.45
N MET A 313 -5.14 -5.56 -3.39
CA MET A 313 -5.61 -4.84 -2.21
C MET A 313 -5.64 -5.73 -0.95
N LEU A 314 -6.17 -6.95 -1.08
CA LEU A 314 -6.19 -7.94 0.03
C LEU A 314 -4.76 -8.36 0.40
N TYR A 315 -3.93 -8.67 -0.58
CA TYR A 315 -2.54 -9.06 -0.42
C TYR A 315 -1.71 -8.01 0.33
N MET A 316 -1.98 -6.71 0.11
CA MET A 316 -1.23 -5.64 0.77
C MET A 316 -1.59 -5.42 2.25
N LEU A 317 -2.67 -6.01 2.78
CA LEU A 317 -3.09 -5.80 4.18
C LEU A 317 -2.02 -6.24 5.20
N PRO A 318 -1.46 -7.47 5.15
CA PRO A 318 -0.44 -7.90 6.10
C PRO A 318 0.78 -6.99 6.12
N GLN A 319 1.26 -6.63 4.92
CA GLN A 319 2.41 -5.77 4.72
C GLN A 319 2.20 -4.40 5.36
N SER A 320 1.05 -3.82 5.15
CA SER A 320 0.73 -2.48 5.59
C SER A 320 0.50 -2.36 7.11
N LEU A 321 -0.03 -3.41 7.73
CA LEU A 321 -0.32 -3.42 9.16
C LEU A 321 0.93 -3.74 10.00
N VAL A 322 1.68 -4.77 9.59
CA VAL A 322 2.80 -5.31 10.37
C VAL A 322 4.11 -4.64 10.02
N THR A 323 4.49 -4.69 8.74
CA THR A 323 5.84 -4.29 8.33
C THR A 323 6.09 -2.81 8.57
N THR A 324 5.09 -1.95 8.37
CA THR A 324 5.23 -0.51 8.62
C THR A 324 5.48 -0.22 10.10
N SER A 325 4.77 -0.92 11.01
CA SER A 325 4.90 -0.73 12.45
C SER A 325 6.26 -1.21 12.98
N VAL A 326 6.67 -2.43 12.58
CA VAL A 326 7.95 -3.01 13.00
C VAL A 326 9.13 -2.25 12.38
N ALA A 327 9.05 -1.93 11.08
CA ALA A 327 10.10 -1.20 10.39
C ALA A 327 10.39 0.15 11.03
N THR A 328 9.35 0.87 11.46
CA THR A 328 9.53 2.17 12.13
C THR A 328 10.23 2.04 13.49
N SER A 329 9.94 0.98 14.25
CA SER A 329 10.53 0.76 15.57
C SER A 329 12.03 0.39 15.51
N VAL A 330 12.44 -0.36 14.49
CA VAL A 330 13.83 -0.86 14.36
C VAL A 330 14.70 0.08 13.51
N PHE A 331 14.11 0.87 12.61
CA PHE A 331 14.83 1.74 11.69
C PHE A 331 15.71 2.79 12.41
N THR A 332 15.24 3.36 13.52
CA THR A 332 16.01 4.35 14.29
C THR A 332 17.31 3.77 14.84
N SER A 333 17.26 2.53 15.35
CA SER A 333 18.44 1.80 15.84
C SER A 333 19.38 1.44 14.68
N MET A 334 18.83 0.98 13.56
CA MET A 334 19.61 0.70 12.34
C MET A 334 20.38 1.94 11.86
N ALA A 335 19.72 3.09 11.78
CA ALA A 335 20.36 4.35 11.37
C ALA A 335 21.46 4.78 12.35
N TYR A 336 21.24 4.62 13.67
CA TYR A 336 22.25 4.90 14.68
C TYR A 336 23.50 4.02 14.54
N HIS A 337 23.35 2.71 14.30
CA HIS A 337 24.47 1.82 14.11
C HIS A 337 25.19 2.03 12.78
N ALA A 338 24.45 2.37 11.72
CA ALA A 338 25.01 2.71 10.41
C ALA A 338 25.90 3.95 10.46
N THR A 339 25.47 5.04 11.13
CA THR A 339 26.28 6.27 11.27
C THR A 339 27.59 6.05 12.04
N ARG A 340 27.68 4.99 12.85
CA ARG A 340 28.87 4.60 13.61
C ARG A 340 29.71 3.53 12.93
N ASN A 341 29.37 3.14 11.70
CA ASN A 341 29.98 2.02 10.97
C ASN A 341 30.01 0.70 11.76
N ASN A 342 29.04 0.51 12.68
CA ASN A 342 28.91 -0.73 13.46
C ASN A 342 28.04 -1.73 12.70
N LEU A 343 28.61 -2.36 11.66
CA LEU A 343 27.91 -3.32 10.81
C LEU A 343 27.40 -4.57 11.56
N PRO A 344 28.11 -5.13 12.56
CA PRO A 344 27.58 -6.26 13.34
C PRO A 344 26.28 -5.90 14.08
N ALA A 345 26.23 -4.78 14.79
CA ALA A 345 25.03 -4.35 15.50
C ALA A 345 23.88 -3.97 14.52
N LEU A 346 24.22 -3.41 13.35
CA LEU A 346 23.26 -3.15 12.28
C LEU A 346 22.66 -4.47 11.75
N ALA A 347 23.49 -5.52 11.59
CA ALA A 347 23.04 -6.85 11.18
C ALA A 347 22.11 -7.49 12.21
N ASP A 348 22.43 -7.37 13.51
CA ASP A 348 21.57 -7.85 14.60
C ASP A 348 20.21 -7.18 14.59
N ASP A 349 20.15 -5.84 14.40
CA ASP A 349 18.90 -5.10 14.28
C ASP A 349 18.11 -5.51 13.04
N TYR A 350 18.80 -5.74 11.91
CA TYR A 350 18.17 -6.24 10.69
C TYR A 350 17.53 -7.61 10.91
N VAL A 351 18.28 -8.57 11.47
CA VAL A 351 17.80 -9.93 11.79
C VAL A 351 16.59 -9.86 12.73
N LYS A 352 16.67 -9.07 13.80
CA LYS A 352 15.52 -8.83 14.73
C LYS A 352 14.30 -8.25 14.00
N GLY A 353 14.52 -7.26 13.15
CA GLY A 353 13.45 -6.64 12.36
C GLY A 353 12.76 -7.63 11.43
N VAL A 354 13.51 -8.44 10.70
CA VAL A 354 12.99 -9.50 9.83
C VAL A 354 12.22 -10.55 10.63
N ARG A 355 12.80 -11.05 11.75
CA ARG A 355 12.19 -12.08 12.60
C ARG A 355 10.89 -11.61 13.23
N LEU A 356 10.86 -10.38 13.75
CA LEU A 356 9.66 -9.82 14.36
C LEU A 356 8.56 -9.56 13.31
N SER A 357 8.92 -9.04 12.14
CA SER A 357 7.94 -8.81 11.06
C SER A 357 7.38 -10.14 10.54
N SER A 358 8.24 -11.12 10.27
CA SER A 358 7.83 -12.42 9.72
C SER A 358 6.98 -13.24 10.69
N LEU A 359 7.18 -13.09 11.99
CA LEU A 359 6.35 -13.74 13.01
C LEU A 359 4.85 -13.44 12.83
N PHE A 360 4.50 -12.25 12.34
CA PHE A 360 3.11 -11.85 12.11
C PHE A 360 2.71 -11.90 10.63
N THR A 361 3.62 -11.62 9.68
CA THR A 361 3.25 -11.60 8.25
C THR A 361 3.10 -13.01 7.68
N LEU A 362 3.88 -14.00 8.14
CA LEU A 362 3.77 -15.37 7.65
C LEU A 362 2.43 -16.05 7.99
N PRO A 363 1.92 -16.01 9.24
CA PRO A 363 0.59 -16.55 9.50
C PRO A 363 -0.52 -15.82 8.74
N LEU A 364 -0.41 -14.50 8.57
CA LEU A 364 -1.36 -13.75 7.74
C LEU A 364 -1.30 -14.18 6.27
N ALA A 365 -0.10 -14.46 5.72
CA ALA A 365 0.03 -15.06 4.38
C ALA A 365 -0.68 -16.41 4.30
N GLY A 366 -0.47 -17.29 5.29
CA GLY A 366 -1.15 -18.57 5.37
C GLY A 366 -2.68 -18.44 5.45
N MET A 367 -3.17 -17.46 6.23
CA MET A 367 -4.61 -17.16 6.31
C MET A 367 -5.18 -16.64 4.99
N LEU A 368 -4.43 -15.81 4.24
CA LEU A 368 -4.82 -15.35 2.91
C LEU A 368 -4.87 -16.51 1.92
N ILE A 369 -3.94 -17.47 2.00
CA ILE A 369 -3.92 -18.64 1.12
C ILE A 369 -5.08 -19.58 1.42
N VAL A 370 -5.27 -19.99 2.69
CA VAL A 370 -6.35 -20.90 3.09
C VAL A 370 -7.73 -20.24 2.96
N GLY A 371 -7.81 -18.96 3.35
CA GLY A 371 -9.03 -18.17 3.30
C GLY A 371 -9.28 -17.44 1.97
N ALA A 372 -8.52 -17.73 0.90
CA ALA A 372 -8.60 -16.97 -0.36
C ALA A 372 -10.01 -16.96 -0.95
N LEU A 373 -10.65 -18.11 -1.06
CA LEU A 373 -12.02 -18.21 -1.61
C LEU A 373 -13.08 -17.59 -0.68
N PRO A 374 -13.11 -17.86 0.64
CA PRO A 374 -13.96 -17.13 1.57
C PRO A 374 -13.76 -15.59 1.52
N LEU A 375 -12.53 -15.12 1.44
CA LEU A 375 -12.22 -13.69 1.32
C LEU A 375 -12.65 -13.12 -0.02
N ALA A 376 -12.47 -13.86 -1.11
CA ALA A 376 -12.99 -13.48 -2.42
C ALA A 376 -14.52 -13.37 -2.39
N ASN A 377 -15.21 -14.32 -1.80
CA ASN A 377 -16.68 -14.29 -1.63
C ASN A 377 -17.14 -13.17 -0.69
N LEU A 378 -16.33 -12.78 0.29
CA LEU A 378 -16.64 -11.65 1.16
C LEU A 378 -16.45 -10.30 0.43
N THR A 379 -15.35 -10.14 -0.30
CA THR A 379 -15.04 -8.89 -1.02
C THR A 379 -15.81 -8.73 -2.31
N ALA A 380 -16.15 -9.84 -2.92
CA ALA A 380 -16.76 -9.94 -4.23
C ALA A 380 -18.06 -10.78 -4.19
N SER A 381 -18.83 -10.64 -3.11
CA SER A 381 -20.07 -11.39 -2.88
C SER A 381 -21.15 -11.21 -3.97
N ILE A 382 -20.95 -10.24 -4.84
CA ILE A 382 -21.81 -9.93 -5.98
C ILE A 382 -21.23 -10.50 -7.28
N LEU A 383 -19.93 -10.88 -7.26
CA LEU A 383 -19.29 -11.46 -8.44
C LEU A 383 -19.77 -12.89 -8.67
N PRO A 384 -19.91 -13.31 -9.94
CA PRO A 384 -20.10 -14.71 -10.28
C PRO A 384 -19.01 -15.61 -9.67
N PRO A 385 -19.33 -16.89 -9.39
CA PRO A 385 -18.37 -17.82 -8.78
C PRO A 385 -17.04 -17.92 -9.53
N GLU A 386 -17.04 -17.81 -10.85
CA GLU A 386 -15.85 -17.83 -11.71
C GLU A 386 -14.91 -16.65 -11.41
N GLN A 387 -15.45 -15.45 -11.25
CA GLN A 387 -14.69 -14.24 -10.93
C GLN A 387 -14.14 -14.29 -9.51
N ALA A 388 -14.93 -14.77 -8.55
CA ALA A 388 -14.48 -14.99 -7.18
C ALA A 388 -13.35 -16.04 -7.12
N HIS A 389 -13.44 -17.08 -7.94
CA HIS A 389 -12.38 -18.10 -8.04
C HIS A 389 -11.10 -17.54 -8.63
N ALA A 390 -11.18 -16.77 -9.72
CA ALA A 390 -10.03 -16.11 -10.32
C ALA A 390 -9.34 -15.13 -9.34
N LEU A 391 -10.14 -14.36 -8.58
CA LEU A 391 -9.64 -13.49 -7.51
C LEU A 391 -8.90 -14.30 -6.44
N ALA A 392 -9.48 -15.43 -5.99
CA ALA A 392 -8.86 -16.30 -5.01
C ALA A 392 -7.53 -16.89 -5.50
N VAL A 393 -7.44 -17.34 -6.76
CA VAL A 393 -6.21 -17.87 -7.35
C VAL A 393 -5.12 -16.79 -7.41
N ILE A 394 -5.44 -15.59 -7.90
CA ILE A 394 -4.49 -14.47 -7.94
C ILE A 394 -4.05 -14.09 -6.52
N LEU A 395 -4.96 -14.05 -5.55
CA LEU A 395 -4.64 -13.77 -4.15
C LEU A 395 -3.69 -14.81 -3.56
N ILE A 396 -3.89 -16.11 -3.85
CA ILE A 396 -2.97 -17.18 -3.43
C ILE A 396 -1.59 -16.93 -4.03
N ILE A 397 -1.51 -16.70 -5.34
CA ILE A 397 -0.24 -16.48 -6.05
C ILE A 397 0.51 -15.29 -5.42
N LEU A 398 -0.14 -14.14 -5.25
CA LEU A 398 0.46 -12.96 -4.65
C LEU A 398 0.90 -13.21 -3.20
N SER A 399 0.10 -13.94 -2.42
CA SER A 399 0.39 -14.23 -1.00
C SER A 399 1.65 -15.07 -0.81
N LEU A 400 2.06 -15.88 -1.79
CA LEU A 400 3.36 -16.54 -1.81
C LEU A 400 4.54 -15.56 -1.84
N GLY A 401 4.31 -14.31 -2.23
CA GLY A 401 5.32 -13.25 -2.21
C GLY A 401 5.56 -12.61 -0.83
N ILE A 402 4.63 -12.76 0.13
CA ILE A 402 4.72 -12.11 1.44
C ILE A 402 6.03 -12.44 2.20
N PRO A 403 6.54 -13.69 2.20
CA PRO A 403 7.82 -14.00 2.81
C PRO A 403 8.98 -13.15 2.24
N GLY A 404 9.11 -13.10 0.92
CA GLY A 404 10.11 -12.27 0.24
C GLY A 404 9.90 -10.78 0.49
N GLN A 405 8.65 -10.30 0.40
CA GLN A 405 8.27 -8.92 0.69
C GLN A 405 8.70 -8.47 2.08
N THR A 406 8.55 -9.34 3.08
CA THR A 406 8.91 -9.02 4.48
C THR A 406 10.43 -8.86 4.64
N ILE A 407 11.23 -9.74 4.04
CA ILE A 407 12.68 -9.63 4.01
C ILE A 407 13.08 -8.35 3.28
N PHE A 408 12.56 -8.14 2.07
CA PHE A 408 12.94 -7.00 1.23
C PHE A 408 12.59 -5.65 1.86
N SER A 409 11.44 -5.56 2.52
CA SER A 409 11.03 -4.33 3.24
C SER A 409 11.99 -3.96 4.37
N SER A 410 12.47 -4.95 5.13
CA SER A 410 13.49 -4.74 6.17
C SER A 410 14.83 -4.38 5.56
N THR A 411 15.20 -5.03 4.45
CA THR A 411 16.43 -4.74 3.69
C THR A 411 16.43 -3.31 3.13
N THR A 412 15.30 -2.83 2.66
CA THR A 412 15.14 -1.45 2.20
C THR A 412 15.53 -0.44 3.29
N ARG A 413 15.22 -0.72 4.56
CA ARG A 413 15.62 0.14 5.69
C ARG A 413 17.14 0.13 5.93
N VAL A 414 17.79 -1.03 5.76
CA VAL A 414 19.25 -1.12 5.83
C VAL A 414 19.91 -0.27 4.74
N PHE A 415 19.44 -0.39 3.48
CA PHE A 415 19.97 0.43 2.38
C PHE A 415 19.78 1.92 2.59
N TYR A 416 18.64 2.36 3.15
CA TYR A 416 18.44 3.75 3.52
C TYR A 416 19.38 4.18 4.65
N SER A 417 19.62 3.33 5.66
CA SER A 417 20.53 3.63 6.76
C SER A 417 21.99 3.76 6.28
N LEU A 418 22.38 2.96 5.26
CA LEU A 418 23.69 3.00 4.62
C LEU A 418 23.81 4.06 3.51
N GLU A 419 22.76 4.85 3.28
CA GLU A 419 22.64 5.85 2.19
C GLU A 419 22.90 5.26 0.78
N ASN A 420 22.74 3.94 0.62
CA ASN A 420 22.98 3.24 -0.64
C ASN A 420 21.69 3.11 -1.48
N THR A 421 21.16 4.24 -1.89
CA THR A 421 19.92 4.31 -2.69
C THR A 421 20.09 3.78 -4.12
N ARG A 422 21.32 3.77 -4.67
CA ARG A 422 21.60 3.27 -6.03
C ARG A 422 21.35 1.77 -6.12
N THR A 423 21.94 0.98 -5.23
CA THR A 423 21.75 -0.48 -5.21
C THR A 423 20.29 -0.84 -4.96
N LEU A 424 19.62 -0.12 -4.03
CA LEU A 424 18.21 -0.30 -3.78
C LEU A 424 17.36 -0.03 -5.04
N ALA A 425 17.62 1.07 -5.74
CA ALA A 425 16.91 1.40 -6.98
C ALA A 425 17.08 0.30 -8.04
N LEU A 426 18.30 -0.22 -8.25
CA LEU A 426 18.54 -1.31 -9.20
C LEU A 426 17.83 -2.61 -8.79
N LEU A 427 17.78 -2.92 -7.51
CA LEU A 427 17.04 -4.09 -7.01
C LEU A 427 15.53 -3.94 -7.26
N THR A 428 14.96 -2.77 -6.99
CA THR A 428 13.51 -2.56 -7.17
C THR A 428 13.04 -2.64 -8.62
N LEU A 429 13.92 -2.53 -9.61
CA LEU A 429 13.55 -2.70 -11.03
C LEU A 429 13.14 -4.14 -11.37
N TRP A 430 13.58 -5.13 -10.61
CA TRP A 430 13.23 -6.54 -10.87
C TRP A 430 11.76 -6.84 -10.67
N LEU A 431 11.09 -6.13 -9.76
CA LEU A 431 9.67 -6.35 -9.50
C LEU A 431 8.80 -6.10 -10.74
N PRO A 432 8.76 -4.88 -11.31
CA PRO A 432 7.97 -4.62 -12.49
C PRO A 432 8.50 -5.38 -13.73
N LEU A 433 9.80 -5.65 -13.81
CA LEU A 433 10.39 -6.38 -14.91
C LEU A 433 9.87 -7.82 -14.97
N LEU A 434 9.95 -8.59 -13.88
CA LEU A 434 9.50 -9.98 -13.86
C LEU A 434 7.99 -10.09 -14.02
N THR A 435 7.22 -9.18 -13.39
CA THR A 435 5.76 -9.13 -13.55
C THR A 435 5.37 -8.91 -15.02
N ALA A 436 5.99 -7.93 -15.69
CA ALA A 436 5.70 -7.63 -17.09
C ALA A 436 6.22 -8.71 -18.03
N THR A 437 7.40 -9.28 -17.81
CA THR A 437 7.96 -10.31 -18.71
C THR A 437 7.18 -11.62 -18.64
N LEU A 438 6.76 -12.06 -17.45
CA LEU A 438 5.92 -13.26 -17.33
C LEU A 438 4.52 -13.04 -17.88
N GLY A 439 3.93 -11.86 -17.66
CA GLY A 439 2.67 -11.49 -18.27
C GLY A 439 2.76 -11.46 -19.81
N LEU A 440 3.81 -10.85 -20.36
CA LEU A 440 4.05 -10.78 -21.80
C LEU A 440 4.32 -12.18 -22.41
N PHE A 441 5.10 -13.01 -21.71
CA PHE A 441 5.31 -14.40 -22.12
C PHE A 441 3.97 -15.15 -22.21
N ALA A 442 3.14 -15.04 -21.17
CA ALA A 442 1.84 -15.67 -21.17
C ALA A 442 0.93 -15.14 -22.30
N PHE A 443 0.92 -13.84 -22.52
CA PHE A 443 0.15 -13.19 -23.59
C PHE A 443 0.53 -13.70 -24.99
N LEU A 444 1.82 -13.96 -25.22
CA LEU A 444 2.33 -14.40 -26.53
C LEU A 444 2.21 -15.91 -26.77
N VAL A 445 2.16 -16.74 -25.72
CA VAL A 445 2.32 -18.20 -25.82
C VAL A 445 1.14 -18.98 -25.23
N LEU A 446 0.43 -18.43 -24.25
CA LEU A 446 -0.60 -19.14 -23.50
C LEU A 446 -2.00 -18.61 -23.79
N ASP A 447 -3.02 -19.39 -23.40
CA ASP A 447 -4.41 -18.98 -23.45
C ASP A 447 -4.71 -17.78 -22.53
N PRO A 448 -5.73 -16.95 -22.83
CA PRO A 448 -6.10 -15.77 -22.04
C PRO A 448 -6.35 -16.03 -20.55
N SER A 449 -6.74 -17.25 -20.19
CA SER A 449 -6.94 -17.67 -18.79
C SER A 449 -5.67 -17.56 -17.94
N TRP A 450 -4.49 -17.65 -18.54
CA TRP A 450 -3.19 -17.62 -17.86
C TRP A 450 -2.55 -16.24 -17.79
N TRP A 451 -2.99 -15.28 -18.61
CA TRP A 451 -2.27 -14.01 -18.79
C TRP A 451 -2.07 -13.26 -17.47
N MET A 452 -3.15 -13.00 -16.76
CA MET A 452 -3.06 -12.26 -15.49
C MET A 452 -2.53 -13.11 -14.32
N MET A 453 -2.69 -14.43 -14.37
CA MET A 453 -2.13 -15.33 -13.35
C MET A 453 -0.60 -15.37 -13.45
N MET A 454 -0.04 -15.41 -14.66
CA MET A 454 1.41 -15.38 -14.86
C MET A 454 2.01 -14.01 -14.56
N ALA A 455 1.30 -12.93 -14.89
CA ALA A 455 1.70 -11.59 -14.43
C ALA A 455 1.74 -11.53 -12.90
N ALA A 456 0.72 -12.05 -12.20
CA ALA A 456 0.70 -12.12 -10.75
C ALA A 456 1.85 -12.95 -10.17
N ALA A 457 2.24 -14.05 -10.82
CA ALA A 457 3.36 -14.90 -10.39
C ALA A 457 4.73 -14.18 -10.48
N GLY A 458 4.83 -13.15 -11.30
CA GLY A 458 6.03 -12.31 -11.39
C GLY A 458 6.37 -11.61 -10.08
N GLU A 459 5.39 -11.20 -9.28
CA GLU A 459 5.60 -10.49 -8.01
C GLU A 459 6.30 -11.36 -6.94
N PRO A 460 5.79 -12.54 -6.56
CA PRO A 460 6.47 -13.40 -5.58
C PRO A 460 7.86 -13.85 -6.04
N LEU A 461 8.03 -14.11 -7.32
CA LEU A 461 9.34 -14.46 -7.89
C LEU A 461 10.32 -13.29 -7.79
N ALA A 462 9.91 -12.09 -8.16
CA ALA A 462 10.71 -10.89 -8.05
C ALA A 462 11.12 -10.60 -6.59
N LEU A 463 10.17 -10.62 -5.68
CA LEU A 463 10.40 -10.33 -4.26
C LEU A 463 11.37 -11.34 -3.62
N THR A 464 11.24 -12.62 -3.96
CA THR A 464 12.16 -13.66 -3.51
C THR A 464 13.55 -13.44 -4.09
N PHE A 465 13.66 -13.19 -5.39
CA PHE A 465 14.91 -12.93 -6.08
C PHE A 465 15.64 -11.69 -5.52
N MET A 466 14.90 -10.58 -5.38
CA MET A 466 15.42 -9.34 -4.79
C MET A 466 15.95 -9.55 -3.37
N SER A 467 15.22 -10.32 -2.54
CA SER A 467 15.61 -10.63 -1.17
C SER A 467 16.88 -11.46 -1.11
N VAL A 468 17.01 -12.46 -1.97
CA VAL A 468 18.20 -13.30 -2.06
C VAL A 468 19.41 -12.47 -2.49
N ILE A 469 19.30 -11.70 -3.58
CA ILE A 469 20.39 -10.83 -4.04
C ILE A 469 20.80 -9.83 -2.95
N ALA A 470 19.81 -9.22 -2.27
CA ALA A 470 20.08 -8.24 -1.24
C ALA A 470 20.83 -8.86 -0.03
N ILE A 471 20.47 -10.08 0.39
CA ILE A 471 21.20 -10.81 1.45
C ILE A 471 22.65 -11.07 1.03
N PHE A 472 22.88 -11.57 -0.19
CA PHE A 472 24.22 -11.78 -0.72
C PHE A 472 25.02 -10.48 -0.81
N TRP A 473 24.38 -9.40 -1.25
CA TRP A 473 25.02 -8.09 -1.32
C TRP A 473 25.46 -7.60 0.07
N LEU A 474 24.59 -7.70 1.09
CA LEU A 474 24.90 -7.32 2.46
C LEU A 474 26.07 -8.14 3.03
N GLN A 475 26.10 -9.44 2.77
CA GLN A 475 27.20 -10.31 3.20
C GLN A 475 28.54 -9.90 2.60
N HIS A 476 28.56 -9.51 1.31
CA HIS A 476 29.78 -9.03 0.64
C HIS A 476 30.23 -7.64 1.10
N HIS A 477 29.34 -6.85 1.71
CA HIS A 477 29.61 -5.49 2.15
C HIS A 477 29.76 -5.37 3.68
N GLY A 478 30.26 -6.43 4.33
CA GLY A 478 30.73 -6.39 5.71
C GLY A 478 29.74 -6.82 6.78
N PHE A 479 28.59 -7.38 6.40
CA PHE A 479 27.72 -8.05 7.36
C PHE A 479 28.37 -9.36 7.84
N PRO A 480 28.18 -9.76 9.13
CA PRO A 480 28.76 -10.97 9.68
C PRO A 480 28.39 -12.21 8.87
N THR A 481 29.34 -13.11 8.68
CA THR A 481 29.08 -14.37 7.98
C THR A 481 28.07 -15.20 8.77
N GLY A 482 26.99 -15.63 8.07
CA GLY A 482 25.98 -16.51 8.68
C GLY A 482 24.77 -15.82 9.26
N PHE A 483 24.67 -14.48 9.27
CA PHE A 483 23.46 -13.76 9.72
C PHE A 483 22.18 -14.25 9.00
N TRP A 484 22.29 -14.63 7.73
CA TRP A 484 21.19 -15.17 6.94
C TRP A 484 20.69 -16.53 7.44
N ARG A 485 21.56 -17.34 8.11
CA ARG A 485 21.18 -18.64 8.67
C ARG A 485 20.16 -18.48 9.79
N GLU A 486 20.27 -17.43 10.59
CA GLU A 486 19.29 -17.12 11.63
C GLU A 486 17.94 -16.77 11.03
N ILE A 487 17.93 -15.95 9.97
CA ILE A 487 16.70 -15.60 9.23
C ILE A 487 16.09 -16.88 8.65
N MET A 488 16.87 -17.70 7.96
CA MET A 488 16.38 -18.93 7.31
C MET A 488 15.84 -19.95 8.33
N SER A 489 16.56 -20.15 9.44
CA SER A 489 16.12 -21.05 10.52
C SER A 489 14.80 -20.57 11.13
N HIS A 490 14.65 -19.26 11.35
CA HIS A 490 13.41 -18.69 11.86
C HIS A 490 12.26 -18.84 10.84
N TYR A 491 12.52 -18.52 9.56
CA TYR A 491 11.53 -18.67 8.49
C TYR A 491 11.07 -20.11 8.34
N LEU A 492 11.99 -21.07 8.34
CA LEU A 492 11.65 -22.48 8.23
C LEU A 492 10.72 -22.93 9.36
N ARG A 493 11.02 -22.57 10.62
CA ARG A 493 10.16 -22.88 11.77
C ARG A 493 8.77 -22.22 11.63
N CYS A 494 8.73 -20.95 11.27
CA CYS A 494 7.47 -20.23 11.09
C CYS A 494 6.64 -20.79 9.92
N ILE A 495 7.26 -21.13 8.78
CA ILE A 495 6.56 -21.72 7.63
C ILE A 495 6.00 -23.10 7.99
N ILE A 496 6.80 -23.96 8.67
CA ILE A 496 6.30 -25.26 9.14
C ILE A 496 5.09 -25.07 10.09
N ALA A 497 5.19 -24.11 11.02
CA ALA A 497 4.09 -23.80 11.94
C ALA A 497 2.84 -23.29 11.18
N VAL A 498 3.01 -22.48 10.11
CA VAL A 498 1.92 -22.03 9.25
C VAL A 498 1.27 -23.23 8.53
N ILE A 499 2.07 -24.13 7.94
CA ILE A 499 1.55 -25.31 7.24
C ILE A 499 0.77 -26.20 8.21
N LEU A 500 1.32 -26.48 9.41
CA LEU A 500 0.65 -27.31 10.42
C LEU A 500 -0.65 -26.66 10.93
N ALA A 501 -0.70 -25.32 11.05
CA ALA A 501 -1.91 -24.60 11.44
C ALA A 501 -2.92 -24.47 10.28
N ALA A 502 -2.46 -24.45 9.03
CA ALA A 502 -3.29 -24.36 7.84
C ALA A 502 -4.10 -25.64 7.59
N LEU A 503 -3.54 -26.83 7.89
CA LEU A 503 -4.21 -28.12 7.65
C LEU A 503 -5.57 -28.24 8.39
N PRO A 504 -5.68 -28.00 9.72
CA PRO A 504 -6.95 -28.03 10.42
C PRO A 504 -7.94 -26.95 9.94
N ALA A 505 -7.43 -25.75 9.62
CA ALA A 505 -8.27 -24.67 9.10
C ALA A 505 -8.83 -24.99 7.71
N TRP A 506 -8.03 -25.59 6.85
CA TRP A 506 -8.47 -26.07 5.54
C TRP A 506 -9.50 -27.22 5.68
N ALA A 507 -9.25 -28.17 6.57
CA ALA A 507 -10.17 -29.25 6.87
C ALA A 507 -11.52 -28.73 7.38
N LEU A 508 -11.49 -27.74 8.29
CA LEU A 508 -12.69 -27.08 8.79
C LEU A 508 -13.49 -26.40 7.66
N LEU A 509 -12.82 -25.74 6.71
CA LEU A 509 -13.48 -25.13 5.57
C LEU A 509 -14.13 -26.17 4.63
N HIS A 510 -13.51 -27.33 4.48
CA HIS A 510 -13.97 -28.37 3.53
C HIS A 510 -15.08 -29.25 4.10
N TRP A 511 -15.01 -29.58 5.40
CA TRP A 511 -15.94 -30.52 6.06
C TRP A 511 -16.87 -29.83 7.07
N GLY A 512 -16.49 -28.67 7.61
CA GLY A 512 -17.25 -27.98 8.65
C GLY A 512 -18.27 -26.95 8.13
N PHE A 513 -18.15 -26.51 6.89
CA PHE A 513 -19.05 -25.51 6.32
C PHE A 513 -19.59 -25.98 4.97
N SER A 514 -20.92 -25.98 4.82
CA SER A 514 -21.55 -26.12 3.50
C SER A 514 -21.18 -24.93 2.60
N VAL A 515 -20.83 -25.20 1.35
CA VAL A 515 -20.63 -24.15 0.36
C VAL A 515 -22.00 -23.55 0.05
N PRO A 516 -22.19 -22.20 0.12
CA PRO A 516 -23.44 -21.59 -0.30
C PRO A 516 -23.76 -22.00 -1.74
N GLN A 517 -25.00 -22.42 -2.00
CA GLN A 517 -25.45 -22.68 -3.36
C GLN A 517 -25.45 -21.37 -4.15
N ALA A 518 -25.27 -21.45 -5.48
CA ALA A 518 -25.21 -20.28 -6.36
C ALA A 518 -26.45 -19.36 -6.23
N ASP A 519 -27.59 -19.89 -5.80
CA ASP A 519 -28.85 -19.16 -5.59
C ASP A 519 -29.00 -18.60 -4.15
N SER A 520 -28.03 -18.80 -3.26
CA SER A 520 -28.08 -18.20 -1.93
C SER A 520 -27.86 -16.71 -2.06
N GLY A 521 -28.87 -15.89 -1.74
CA GLY A 521 -28.85 -14.44 -1.92
C GLY A 521 -27.63 -13.76 -1.30
N LEU A 522 -27.32 -12.53 -1.74
CA LEU A 522 -26.16 -11.70 -1.37
C LEU A 522 -25.81 -11.76 0.14
N ARG A 523 -26.82 -11.66 1.02
CA ARG A 523 -26.60 -11.72 2.48
C ARG A 523 -26.00 -13.05 2.94
N ALA A 524 -26.45 -14.16 2.39
CA ALA A 524 -25.97 -15.48 2.76
C ALA A 524 -24.50 -15.68 2.31
N THR A 525 -24.16 -15.22 1.10
CA THR A 525 -22.78 -15.26 0.59
C THR A 525 -21.83 -14.40 1.42
N LEU A 526 -22.25 -13.17 1.78
CA LEU A 526 -21.49 -12.29 2.67
C LEU A 526 -21.26 -12.91 4.05
N LEU A 527 -22.32 -13.36 4.71
CA LEU A 527 -22.22 -13.95 6.04
C LEU A 527 -21.37 -15.22 6.01
N SER A 528 -21.57 -16.08 5.02
CA SER A 528 -20.75 -17.27 4.83
C SER A 528 -19.26 -16.93 4.61
N GLY A 529 -18.95 -15.97 3.73
CA GLY A 529 -17.58 -15.50 3.50
C GLY A 529 -16.95 -14.95 4.78
N LEU A 530 -17.69 -14.13 5.54
CA LEU A 530 -17.24 -13.56 6.81
C LEU A 530 -16.98 -14.65 7.86
N PHE A 531 -17.95 -15.52 8.13
CA PHE A 531 -17.82 -16.58 9.14
C PHE A 531 -16.70 -17.55 8.80
N ARG A 532 -16.56 -17.93 7.54
CA ARG A 532 -15.49 -18.82 7.07
C ARG A 532 -14.12 -18.16 7.20
N SER A 533 -13.99 -16.88 6.85
CA SER A 533 -12.74 -16.13 7.01
C SER A 533 -12.36 -15.96 8.48
N LEU A 534 -13.34 -15.66 9.35
CA LEU A 534 -13.12 -15.57 10.80
C LEU A 534 -12.76 -16.95 11.40
N ALA A 535 -13.36 -18.03 10.93
CA ALA A 535 -13.04 -19.38 11.38
C ALA A 535 -11.59 -19.76 11.02
N VAL A 536 -11.12 -19.43 9.81
CA VAL A 536 -9.71 -19.60 9.43
C VAL A 536 -8.79 -18.86 10.40
N GLY A 537 -9.07 -17.58 10.67
CA GLY A 537 -8.30 -16.80 11.63
C GLY A 537 -8.32 -17.35 13.05
N ALA A 538 -9.51 -17.77 13.53
CA ALA A 538 -9.71 -18.31 14.88
C ALA A 538 -9.00 -19.64 15.09
N VAL A 539 -8.89 -20.49 14.07
CA VAL A 539 -8.17 -21.77 14.13
C VAL A 539 -6.67 -21.59 13.91
N MET A 540 -6.29 -20.86 12.87
CA MET A 540 -4.87 -20.71 12.51
C MET A 540 -4.08 -19.93 13.54
N THR A 541 -4.64 -18.85 14.13
CA THR A 541 -3.88 -17.99 15.06
C THR A 541 -3.38 -18.78 16.29
N PRO A 542 -4.23 -19.43 17.10
CA PRO A 542 -3.76 -20.15 18.30
C PRO A 542 -2.86 -21.31 17.94
N LEU A 543 -3.17 -22.07 16.89
CA LEU A 543 -2.32 -23.18 16.45
C LEU A 543 -0.94 -22.72 15.96
N TYR A 544 -0.87 -21.66 15.21
CA TYR A 544 0.40 -21.08 14.78
C TYR A 544 1.28 -20.68 15.98
N PHE A 545 0.74 -19.95 16.95
CA PHE A 545 1.49 -19.59 18.15
C PHE A 545 1.87 -20.78 19.01
N LEU A 546 1.03 -21.81 19.09
CA LEU A 546 1.34 -23.08 19.75
C LEU A 546 2.53 -23.76 19.06
N PHE A 547 2.49 -23.94 17.72
CA PHE A 547 3.55 -24.62 16.99
C PHE A 547 4.86 -23.82 17.00
N THR A 548 4.82 -22.50 16.88
CA THR A 548 6.02 -21.65 17.00
C THR A 548 6.62 -21.71 18.41
N TRP A 549 5.80 -21.81 19.45
CA TRP A 549 6.27 -22.03 20.82
C TRP A 549 6.94 -23.42 20.98
N LEU A 550 6.34 -24.48 20.45
CA LEU A 550 6.89 -25.84 20.43
C LEU A 550 8.23 -25.91 19.66
N MET A 551 8.33 -25.18 18.55
CA MET A 551 9.55 -25.11 17.73
C MET A 551 10.63 -24.17 18.26
N ASN A 552 10.50 -23.69 19.49
CA ASN A 552 11.49 -22.83 20.14
C ASN A 552 11.75 -21.49 19.41
N VAL A 553 10.71 -20.85 18.86
CA VAL A 553 10.82 -19.49 18.33
C VAL A 553 11.00 -18.53 19.50
N THR A 554 12.17 -17.90 19.58
CA THR A 554 12.62 -17.12 20.76
C THR A 554 11.71 -15.95 21.07
N GLU A 555 11.15 -15.29 20.07
CA GLU A 555 10.24 -14.15 20.22
C GLU A 555 8.95 -14.56 20.95
N VAL A 556 8.38 -15.70 20.59
CA VAL A 556 7.16 -16.24 21.21
C VAL A 556 7.43 -16.68 22.64
N ARG A 557 8.51 -17.42 22.89
CA ARG A 557 8.87 -17.85 24.25
C ARG A 557 9.16 -16.66 25.16
N GLY A 558 9.92 -15.68 24.69
CA GLY A 558 10.21 -14.48 25.46
C GLY A 558 8.95 -13.66 25.80
N GLY A 559 7.97 -13.61 24.89
CA GLY A 559 6.66 -13.01 25.12
C GLY A 559 5.84 -13.74 26.19
N VAL A 560 5.73 -15.07 26.06
CA VAL A 560 5.00 -15.92 27.03
C VAL A 560 5.61 -15.81 28.42
N THR A 561 6.94 -15.88 28.56
CA THR A 561 7.64 -15.75 29.84
C THR A 561 7.36 -14.40 30.50
N LYS A 562 7.37 -13.29 29.74
CA LYS A 562 7.02 -11.95 30.27
C LYS A 562 5.57 -11.86 30.73
N VAL A 563 4.63 -12.48 30.03
CA VAL A 563 3.22 -12.51 30.42
C VAL A 563 3.05 -13.32 31.73
N ILE A 564 3.62 -14.52 31.80
CA ILE A 564 3.55 -15.36 33.00
C ILE A 564 4.18 -14.64 34.22
N SER A 565 5.33 -14.00 34.05
CA SER A 565 6.00 -13.27 35.13
C SER A 565 5.22 -12.04 35.65
N ARG A 566 4.38 -11.42 34.79
CA ARG A 566 3.47 -10.35 35.22
C ARG A 566 2.29 -10.89 36.04
N PHE A 567 1.72 -12.02 35.64
CA PHE A 567 0.64 -12.65 36.40
C PHE A 567 1.12 -13.19 37.76
N SER A 568 2.32 -13.77 37.83
CA SER A 568 2.88 -14.25 39.11
C SER A 568 3.22 -13.12 40.09
N LYS A 569 3.50 -11.90 39.62
CA LYS A 569 3.71 -10.70 40.47
C LYS A 569 2.42 -10.07 40.99
N HIS A 570 1.26 -10.41 40.44
CA HIS A 570 -0.04 -9.93 40.97
C HIS A 570 -0.70 -10.93 41.92
N THR A 571 -0.16 -12.15 42.07
CA THR A 571 -0.65 -13.18 42.99
C THR A 571 0.23 -13.38 44.22
N SER A 572 1.31 -12.67 44.36
CA SER A 572 2.17 -12.52 45.55
C SER A 572 2.03 -11.09 46.11
#